data_c1c5351f5c2e6f27ac7266fc5a9e32c7
#
_entry.id   c1c5351f5c2e6f27ac7266fc5a9e32c7
#
_cell.length_a   1.000
_cell.length_b   1.000
_cell.length_c   1.000
_cell.angle_alpha   90.00
_cell.angle_beta   90.00
_cell.angle_gamma   90.00
#
_symmetry.space_group_name_H-M   'P 1'
#
loop_
_entity.id
_entity.type
_entity.pdbx_description
1 polymer ?
#
loop_
_entity_poly.entity_id
_entity_poly.type
_entity_poly.pdbx_seq_one_letter_code
_entity_poly.pdbx_strand_id
1 'polypeptide(L)'
;MTFRGTFEHALDAKHRLTVPSKFRAALAGGVVLAASPETSPGSPRSIAIWTPEAYDGYADATLANLSPISPQYRELQRFLFNSSHDTELDSAHRVMVPPFLMDYAELSKDVVVTGSGECLEVFDRSKYAGYSDDVLIRVPDIAARFGHTP
;
A
#
# COMPACT_ATOMS: atom_id res chain seq x y z
N MET A 1 -12.46 9.16 -1.17
CA MET A 1 -11.34 10.12 -1.12
C MET A 1 -10.20 9.62 -1.99
N THR A 2 -9.47 10.55 -2.61
CA THR A 2 -8.28 10.21 -3.39
C THR A 2 -7.02 10.59 -2.60
N PHE A 3 -6.14 9.62 -2.43
CA PHE A 3 -4.90 9.82 -1.67
C PHE A 3 -3.78 10.29 -2.61
N ARG A 4 -3.15 11.43 -2.28
CA ARG A 4 -2.09 12.06 -3.08
C ARG A 4 -0.95 12.52 -2.19
N GLY A 5 0.23 12.56 -2.77
CA GLY A 5 1.42 13.16 -2.17
C GLY A 5 2.39 12.15 -1.62
N THR A 6 3.54 12.65 -1.22
CA THR A 6 4.63 11.85 -0.66
C THR A 6 5.07 12.48 0.65
N PHE A 7 5.15 11.67 1.69
CA PHE A 7 5.42 12.14 3.06
C PHE A 7 6.49 11.28 3.70
N GLU A 8 7.56 11.91 4.17
CA GLU A 8 8.58 11.21 4.95
C GLU A 8 8.17 11.14 6.41
N HIS A 9 8.24 9.95 7.00
CA HIS A 9 7.90 9.69 8.39
C HIS A 9 8.89 8.73 9.02
N ALA A 10 8.81 8.63 10.34
CA ALA A 10 9.56 7.63 11.09
C ALA A 10 8.58 6.82 11.94
N LEU A 11 8.77 5.51 11.98
CA LEU A 11 8.04 4.65 12.90
C LEU A 11 8.59 4.84 14.32
N ASP A 12 7.72 4.78 15.32
CA ASP A 12 8.16 4.81 16.70
C ASP A 12 8.71 3.43 17.15
N ALA A 13 9.15 3.34 18.39
CA ALA A 13 9.74 2.11 18.93
C ALA A 13 8.78 0.92 18.95
N LYS A 14 7.46 1.17 18.87
CA LYS A 14 6.44 0.13 18.80
C LYS A 14 5.90 -0.07 17.39
N HIS A 15 6.64 0.37 16.38
CA HIS A 15 6.26 0.27 14.95
C HIS A 15 4.94 0.97 14.64
N ARG A 16 4.66 2.08 15.30
CA ARG A 16 3.46 2.87 15.04
C ARG A 16 3.79 4.00 14.06
N LEU A 17 2.92 4.17 13.07
CA LEU A 17 2.98 5.23 12.07
C LEU A 17 1.94 6.28 12.39
N THR A 18 2.36 7.54 12.52
CA THR A 18 1.42 8.65 12.60
C THR A 18 0.94 8.98 11.20
N VAL A 19 -0.36 8.90 10.98
CA VAL A 19 -0.96 9.16 9.67
C VAL A 19 -0.89 10.66 9.36
N PRO A 20 -0.48 11.06 8.15
CA PRO A 20 -0.49 12.47 7.76
C PRO A 20 -1.87 13.10 7.98
N SER A 21 -1.89 14.33 8.52
CA SER A 21 -3.13 14.96 9.00
C SER A 21 -4.24 15.02 7.96
N LYS A 22 -3.90 15.23 6.70
CA LYS A 22 -4.90 15.35 5.62
C LYS A 22 -5.67 14.06 5.34
N PHE A 23 -5.20 12.91 5.82
CA PHE A 23 -5.83 11.61 5.57
C PHE A 23 -6.59 11.05 6.78
N ARG A 24 -6.51 11.71 7.92
CA ARG A 24 -7.09 11.20 9.17
C ARG A 24 -8.60 11.07 9.11
N ALA A 25 -9.27 12.04 8.51
CA ALA A 25 -10.73 11.99 8.39
C ALA A 25 -11.19 10.82 7.52
N ALA A 26 -10.49 10.54 6.42
CA ALA A 26 -10.82 9.43 5.54
C ALA A 26 -10.66 8.07 6.20
N LEU A 27 -9.73 7.96 7.14
CA LEU A 27 -9.40 6.71 7.82
C LEU A 27 -10.05 6.58 9.21
N ALA A 28 -10.87 7.54 9.61
CA ALA A 28 -11.48 7.57 10.95
C ALA A 28 -12.44 6.41 11.19
N GLY A 29 -13.04 5.84 10.15
CA GLY A 29 -14.00 4.74 10.26
C GLY A 29 -13.39 3.36 10.34
N GLY A 30 -12.08 3.24 10.27
CA GLY A 30 -11.36 1.97 10.28
C GLY A 30 -10.27 1.93 9.24
N VAL A 31 -9.36 0.99 9.40
CA VAL A 31 -8.18 0.83 8.55
C VAL A 31 -7.94 -0.64 8.27
N VAL A 32 -7.58 -0.94 7.04
CA VAL A 32 -6.99 -2.23 6.67
C VAL A 32 -5.54 -1.98 6.27
N LEU A 33 -4.63 -2.63 6.98
CA LEU A 33 -3.22 -2.68 6.61
C LEU A 33 -2.99 -3.98 5.82
N ALA A 34 -2.42 -3.89 4.65
CA ALA A 34 -2.26 -5.07 3.79
C ALA A 34 -0.91 -5.09 3.10
N ALA A 35 -0.38 -6.29 2.91
CA ALA A 35 0.75 -6.50 2.02
C ALA A 35 0.31 -6.15 0.59
N SER A 36 1.07 -5.31 -0.09
CA SER A 36 0.76 -4.97 -1.49
C SER A 36 1.37 -6.00 -2.41
N PRO A 37 0.59 -6.60 -3.33
CA PRO A 37 1.18 -7.46 -4.37
C PRO A 37 1.94 -6.56 -5.33
N GLU A 38 3.26 -6.74 -5.39
CA GLU A 38 4.10 -5.87 -6.18
C GLU A 38 4.56 -6.57 -7.45
N THR A 39 4.20 -6.00 -8.59
CA THR A 39 4.51 -6.55 -9.90
C THR A 39 5.45 -5.68 -10.73
N SER A 40 5.74 -4.47 -10.26
CA SER A 40 6.60 -3.54 -11.01
C SER A 40 8.06 -3.94 -10.88
N PRO A 41 8.80 -4.03 -12.00
CA PRO A 41 10.22 -4.40 -11.94
C PRO A 41 11.03 -3.45 -11.09
N GLY A 42 11.82 -3.99 -10.17
CA GLY A 42 12.68 -3.21 -9.29
C GLY A 42 11.98 -2.50 -8.14
N SER A 43 10.66 -2.60 -8.04
CA SER A 43 9.95 -1.98 -6.93
C SER A 43 10.21 -2.71 -5.62
N PRO A 44 10.52 -1.99 -4.53
CA PRO A 44 10.52 -2.61 -3.23
C PRO A 44 9.09 -3.01 -2.85
N ARG A 45 8.97 -3.99 -1.97
CA ARG A 45 7.68 -4.35 -1.39
C ARG A 45 7.19 -3.23 -0.50
N SER A 46 5.88 -3.13 -0.39
CA SER A 46 5.24 -2.13 0.46
C SER A 46 4.07 -2.73 1.22
N ILE A 47 3.62 -2.00 2.22
CA ILE A 47 2.31 -2.24 2.81
C ILE A 47 1.38 -1.12 2.36
N ALA A 48 0.10 -1.43 2.29
CA ALA A 48 -0.92 -0.45 1.92
C ALA A 48 -1.84 -0.15 3.10
N ILE A 49 -2.30 1.08 3.16
CA ILE A 49 -3.29 1.53 4.14
C ILE A 49 -4.56 1.86 3.38
N TRP A 50 -5.61 1.12 3.67
CA TRP A 50 -6.90 1.21 2.98
C TRP A 50 -8.02 1.54 3.96
N THR A 51 -9.10 2.13 3.45
CA THR A 51 -10.38 2.01 4.15
C THR A 51 -10.90 0.58 3.95
N PRO A 52 -11.66 0.03 4.90
CA PRO A 52 -12.16 -1.34 4.75
C PRO A 52 -13.00 -1.54 3.48
N GLU A 53 -13.87 -0.59 3.17
CA GLU A 53 -14.72 -0.68 1.97
C GLU A 53 -13.90 -0.67 0.68
N ALA A 54 -12.90 0.19 0.59
CA ALA A 54 -12.05 0.27 -0.59
C ALA A 54 -11.21 -0.99 -0.76
N TYR A 55 -10.73 -1.57 0.35
CA TYR A 55 -9.96 -2.81 0.27
C TYR A 55 -10.83 -3.97 -0.22
N ASP A 56 -12.04 -4.09 0.29
CA ASP A 56 -12.97 -5.15 -0.13
C ASP A 56 -13.29 -5.01 -1.63
N GLY A 57 -13.52 -3.79 -2.10
CA GLY A 57 -13.75 -3.54 -3.52
C GLY A 57 -12.54 -3.89 -4.39
N TYR A 58 -11.35 -3.57 -3.93
CA TYR A 58 -10.11 -3.91 -4.60
C TYR A 58 -9.91 -5.44 -4.67
N ALA A 59 -10.13 -6.14 -3.57
CA ALA A 59 -10.01 -7.60 -3.53
C ALA A 59 -11.01 -8.27 -4.46
N ASP A 60 -12.27 -7.82 -4.44
CA ASP A 60 -13.30 -8.35 -5.32
C ASP A 60 -12.96 -8.14 -6.80
N ALA A 61 -12.51 -6.94 -7.17
CA ALA A 61 -12.13 -6.62 -8.54
C ALA A 61 -10.90 -7.44 -8.99
N THR A 62 -9.94 -7.63 -8.10
CA THR A 62 -8.74 -8.40 -8.39
C THR A 62 -9.05 -9.87 -8.67
N LEU A 63 -10.03 -10.43 -7.97
CA LEU A 63 -10.41 -11.84 -8.11
C LEU A 63 -11.47 -12.09 -9.19
N ALA A 64 -12.15 -11.05 -9.66
CA ALA A 64 -13.36 -11.18 -10.50
C ALA A 64 -13.16 -11.93 -11.81
N ASN A 65 -11.96 -11.85 -12.39
CA ASN A 65 -11.67 -12.48 -13.69
C ASN A 65 -11.06 -13.87 -13.58
N LEU A 66 -10.98 -14.41 -12.37
CA LEU A 66 -10.42 -15.73 -12.13
C LEU A 66 -11.53 -16.71 -11.77
N SER A 67 -11.39 -17.95 -12.23
CA SER A 67 -12.32 -19.01 -11.81
C SER A 67 -12.14 -19.29 -10.31
N PRO A 68 -13.24 -19.34 -9.53
CA PRO A 68 -13.15 -19.58 -8.09
C PRO A 68 -12.50 -20.91 -7.69
N ILE A 69 -12.43 -21.86 -8.62
CA ILE A 69 -11.83 -23.18 -8.37
C ILE A 69 -10.40 -23.28 -8.93
N SER A 70 -9.88 -22.21 -9.55
CA SER A 70 -8.53 -22.22 -10.08
C SER A 70 -7.48 -22.09 -8.97
N PRO A 71 -6.28 -22.68 -9.15
CA PRO A 71 -5.18 -22.47 -8.21
C PRO A 71 -4.82 -20.98 -8.04
N GLN A 72 -4.85 -20.21 -9.13
CA GLN A 72 -4.53 -18.78 -9.11
C GLN A 72 -5.49 -17.99 -8.24
N TYR A 73 -6.79 -18.27 -8.34
CA TYR A 73 -7.80 -17.63 -7.49
C TYR A 73 -7.52 -17.92 -6.02
N ARG A 74 -7.30 -19.19 -5.69
CA ARG A 74 -7.12 -19.60 -4.29
C ARG A 74 -5.85 -19.03 -3.68
N GLU A 75 -4.76 -19.00 -4.41
CA GLU A 75 -3.51 -18.43 -3.92
C GLU A 75 -3.60 -16.91 -3.74
N LEU A 76 -4.20 -16.23 -4.71
CA LEU A 76 -4.37 -14.79 -4.64
C LEU A 76 -5.37 -14.40 -3.54
N GLN A 77 -6.46 -15.16 -3.39
CA GLN A 77 -7.41 -14.97 -2.29
C GLN A 77 -6.73 -15.07 -0.94
N ARG A 78 -5.90 -16.10 -0.75
CA ARG A 78 -5.15 -16.29 0.50
C ARG A 78 -4.22 -15.12 0.75
N PHE A 79 -3.49 -14.68 -0.26
CA PHE A 79 -2.60 -13.53 -0.12
C PHE A 79 -3.39 -12.28 0.30
N LEU A 80 -4.47 -11.95 -0.41
CA LEU A 80 -5.22 -10.73 -0.15
C LEU A 80 -5.84 -10.69 1.25
N PHE A 81 -6.32 -11.81 1.75
CA PHE A 81 -7.01 -11.84 3.04
C PHE A 81 -6.12 -12.27 4.20
N ASN A 82 -5.20 -13.22 4.01
CA ASN A 82 -4.30 -13.65 5.08
C ASN A 82 -3.23 -12.62 5.39
N SER A 83 -2.85 -11.79 4.41
CA SER A 83 -1.81 -10.78 4.56
C SER A 83 -2.40 -9.39 4.77
N SER A 84 -3.58 -9.31 5.34
CA SER A 84 -4.23 -8.07 5.72
C SER A 84 -4.61 -8.08 7.20
N HIS A 85 -4.77 -6.89 7.78
CA HIS A 85 -5.00 -6.72 9.20
C HIS A 85 -5.96 -5.57 9.43
N ASP A 86 -7.08 -5.87 10.09
CA ASP A 86 -8.05 -4.85 10.48
C ASP A 86 -7.56 -4.13 11.73
N THR A 87 -7.60 -2.81 11.69
CA THR A 87 -7.24 -1.98 12.83
C THR A 87 -7.98 -0.64 12.75
N GLU A 88 -7.62 0.28 13.62
CA GLU A 88 -8.15 1.63 13.61
C GLU A 88 -7.08 2.61 14.12
N LEU A 89 -7.27 3.89 13.83
CA LEU A 89 -6.40 4.91 14.36
C LEU A 89 -6.57 5.01 15.87
N ASP A 90 -5.46 5.13 16.59
CA ASP A 90 -5.50 5.41 18.02
C ASP A 90 -5.80 6.89 18.29
N SER A 91 -5.87 7.29 19.56
CA SER A 91 -6.18 8.68 19.94
C SER A 91 -5.16 9.70 19.44
N ALA A 92 -3.96 9.25 19.09
CA ALA A 92 -2.91 10.10 18.53
C ALA A 92 -2.80 9.94 17.00
N HIS A 93 -3.81 9.36 16.35
CA HIS A 93 -3.87 9.15 14.91
C HIS A 93 -2.77 8.26 14.37
N ARG A 94 -2.41 7.22 15.14
CA ARG A 94 -1.36 6.27 14.75
C ARG A 94 -1.96 4.90 14.49
N VAL A 95 -1.30 4.16 13.59
CA VAL A 95 -1.56 2.73 13.39
C VAL A 95 -0.30 1.96 13.71
N MET A 96 -0.44 0.83 14.38
CA MET A 96 0.67 -0.08 14.64
C MET A 96 0.79 -1.07 13.50
N VAL A 97 1.99 -1.17 12.93
CA VAL A 97 2.27 -2.11 11.86
C VAL A 97 2.63 -3.46 12.47
N PRO A 98 1.87 -4.53 12.18
CA PRO A 98 2.18 -5.85 12.70
C PRO A 98 3.55 -6.36 12.24
N PRO A 99 4.21 -7.20 13.02
CA PRO A 99 5.54 -7.74 12.66
C PRO A 99 5.59 -8.40 11.29
N PHE A 100 4.55 -9.15 10.89
CA PHE A 100 4.59 -9.83 9.59
C PHE A 100 4.56 -8.84 8.42
N LEU A 101 3.92 -7.69 8.57
CA LEU A 101 3.94 -6.64 7.55
C LEU A 101 5.25 -5.86 7.56
N MET A 102 5.84 -5.63 8.74
CA MET A 102 7.19 -5.06 8.84
C MET A 102 8.19 -5.92 8.07
N ASP A 103 8.12 -7.23 8.27
CA ASP A 103 9.01 -8.17 7.61
C ASP A 103 8.74 -8.25 6.10
N TYR A 104 7.48 -8.30 5.70
CA TYR A 104 7.10 -8.38 4.29
C TYR A 104 7.70 -7.24 3.48
N ALA A 105 7.54 -6.02 3.96
CA ALA A 105 7.99 -4.82 3.26
C ALA A 105 9.42 -4.42 3.64
N GLU A 106 10.06 -5.18 4.50
CA GLU A 106 11.43 -4.92 4.97
C GLU A 106 11.58 -3.48 5.48
N LEU A 107 10.60 -3.04 6.27
CA LEU A 107 10.59 -1.68 6.79
C LEU A 107 11.61 -1.53 7.92
N SER A 108 12.33 -0.41 7.89
CA SER A 108 13.15 0.05 9.00
C SER A 108 12.42 1.23 9.68
N LYS A 109 13.14 1.98 10.50
CA LYS A 109 12.54 3.12 11.19
C LYS A 109 12.04 4.20 10.23
N ASP A 110 12.84 4.53 9.22
CA ASP A 110 12.53 5.61 8.29
C ASP A 110 11.73 5.08 7.11
N VAL A 111 10.53 5.63 6.93
CA VAL A 111 9.60 5.21 5.90
C VAL A 111 9.16 6.40 5.05
N VAL A 112 8.60 6.11 3.90
CA VAL A 112 7.90 7.07 3.08
C VAL A 112 6.48 6.60 2.87
N VAL A 113 5.53 7.51 3.04
CA VAL A 113 4.10 7.25 2.82
C VAL A 113 3.69 7.95 1.54
N THR A 114 3.16 7.21 0.60
CA THR A 114 2.76 7.76 -0.70
C THR A 114 1.27 7.58 -0.93
N GLY A 115 0.62 8.60 -1.48
CA GLY A 115 -0.77 8.50 -1.90
C GLY A 115 -0.84 7.90 -3.30
N SER A 116 -1.46 6.74 -3.42
CA SER A 116 -1.53 5.99 -4.67
C SER A 116 -2.94 5.98 -5.27
N GLY A 117 -3.72 7.01 -5.01
CA GLY A 117 -5.09 7.15 -5.48
C GLY A 117 -6.08 6.45 -4.55
N GLU A 118 -6.19 5.14 -4.64
CA GLU A 118 -7.14 4.35 -3.85
C GLU A 118 -6.72 4.12 -2.40
N CYS A 119 -5.43 4.18 -2.13
CA CYS A 119 -4.86 3.88 -0.82
C CYS A 119 -3.57 4.65 -0.58
N LEU A 120 -3.05 4.52 0.63
CA LEU A 120 -1.68 4.92 0.94
C LEU A 120 -0.78 3.71 0.84
N GLU A 121 0.45 3.91 0.36
CA GLU A 121 1.48 2.89 0.40
C GLU A 121 2.61 3.34 1.32
N VAL A 122 3.19 2.38 2.05
CA VAL A 122 4.31 2.63 2.97
C VAL A 122 5.50 1.81 2.51
N PHE A 123 6.59 2.48 2.19
CA PHE A 123 7.85 1.87 1.75
C PHE A 123 8.95 2.17 2.75
N ASP A 124 9.95 1.32 2.79
CA ASP A 124 11.22 1.67 3.39
C ASP A 124 11.82 2.85 2.61
N ARG A 125 12.19 3.92 3.32
CA ARG A 125 12.58 5.18 2.66
C ARG A 125 13.78 5.02 1.74
N SER A 126 14.82 4.34 2.20
CA SER A 126 16.04 4.18 1.41
C SER A 126 15.82 3.32 0.17
N LYS A 127 14.99 2.29 0.27
CA LYS A 127 14.68 1.40 -0.86
C LYS A 127 13.82 2.11 -1.90
N TYR A 128 12.88 2.92 -1.46
CA TYR A 128 11.97 3.62 -2.38
C TYR A 128 12.67 4.72 -3.17
N ALA A 129 13.67 5.38 -2.60
CA ALA A 129 14.32 6.53 -3.23
C ALA A 129 14.91 6.19 -4.62
N GLY A 130 15.68 5.11 -4.71
CA GLY A 130 16.25 4.68 -5.99
C GLY A 130 15.19 4.26 -7.00
N TYR A 131 14.19 3.52 -6.55
CA TYR A 131 13.08 3.09 -7.40
C TYR A 131 12.30 4.29 -7.95
N SER A 132 12.00 5.27 -7.10
CA SER A 132 11.26 6.47 -7.50
C SER A 132 11.99 7.25 -8.59
N ASP A 133 13.30 7.40 -8.46
CA ASP A 133 14.11 8.06 -9.49
C ASP A 133 14.06 7.30 -10.82
N ASP A 134 14.17 5.98 -10.77
CA ASP A 134 14.08 5.12 -11.96
C ASP A 134 12.72 5.23 -12.64
N VAL A 135 11.65 5.28 -11.87
CA VAL A 135 10.29 5.43 -12.40
C VAL A 135 10.16 6.76 -13.15
N LEU A 136 10.66 7.84 -12.58
CA LEU A 136 10.60 9.16 -13.22
C LEU A 136 11.31 9.17 -14.57
N ILE A 137 12.41 8.43 -14.70
CA ILE A 137 13.12 8.28 -15.96
C ILE A 137 12.29 7.51 -16.98
N ARG A 138 11.53 6.51 -16.55
CA ARG A 138 10.75 5.63 -17.43
C ARG A 138 9.38 6.20 -17.82
N VAL A 139 8.85 7.16 -17.07
CA VAL A 139 7.50 7.69 -17.27
C VAL A 139 7.24 8.19 -18.70
N PRO A 140 8.15 8.96 -19.33
CA PRO A 140 7.91 9.41 -20.71
C PRO A 140 7.71 8.24 -21.69
N ASP A 141 8.48 7.17 -21.57
CA ASP A 141 8.36 6.00 -22.44
C ASP A 141 7.08 5.22 -22.15
N ILE A 142 6.73 5.06 -20.88
CA ILE A 142 5.49 4.40 -20.47
C ILE A 142 4.29 5.18 -21.02
N ALA A 143 4.29 6.49 -20.86
CA ALA A 143 3.22 7.35 -21.34
C ALA A 143 3.07 7.28 -22.87
N ALA A 144 4.19 7.24 -23.59
CA ALA A 144 4.17 7.15 -25.04
C ALA A 144 3.61 5.81 -25.55
N ARG A 145 3.88 4.71 -24.83
CA ARG A 145 3.44 3.37 -25.22
C ARG A 145 2.03 3.02 -24.78
N PHE A 146 1.65 3.40 -23.57
CA PHE A 146 0.46 2.89 -22.89
C PHE A 146 -0.46 3.97 -22.36
N GLY A 147 0.02 5.17 -22.16
CA GLY A 147 -0.74 6.25 -21.53
C GLY A 147 -1.67 6.97 -22.47
N HIS A 148 -1.71 6.59 -23.77
CA HIS A 148 -2.53 7.24 -24.76
C HIS A 148 -3.48 6.25 -25.41
N THR A 149 -4.73 6.63 -25.49
CA THR A 149 -5.76 5.90 -26.23
C THR A 149 -6.40 6.83 -27.25
N PRO A 150 -6.39 6.49 -28.53
CA PRO A 150 -7.02 7.33 -29.53
C PRO A 150 -8.50 7.48 -29.32
#